data_131d0f40fe2b2ca3cf1e79639c70946e
#
_entry.id   131d0f40fe2b2ca3cf1e79639c70946e
#
_cell.length_a   1.000
_cell.length_b   1.000
_cell.length_c   1.000
_cell.angle_alpha   90.00
_cell.angle_beta   90.00
_cell.angle_gamma   90.00
#
_symmetry.space_group_name_H-M   'P 1'
#
loop_
_entity.id
_entity.type
_entity.pdbx_description
1 polymer ?
#
loop_
_entity_poly.entity_id
_entity_poly.type
_entity_poly.pdbx_seq_one_letter_code
_entity_poly.pdbx_strand_id
1 'polypeptide(L)'
;MGQPPLIRVARVVPETVAEGPGTRFAVWVQGCTIRCPGCFNPQYWTSRGGTLLSAAELFAEIPQQQVEGVTLLGGEPFEQAAALAPFARLVQQAGLSVMSFTGFTLQQLHQRAAVGDTATAQLLEATDLLIDGPFVQEELDHVRPWVGSRNQGFHTLTPRYQHLQGSWSETPDRLEITVATDGRVAVNGWADVEALDALFAEMRRFKEG
;
A
#
# COMPACT_ATOMS: atom_id res chain seq x y z
N MET A 1 -2.25 4.94 31.81
CA MET A 1 -1.70 4.63 30.48
C MET A 1 -2.88 4.61 29.51
N GLY A 2 -2.89 5.48 28.48
CA GLY A 2 -3.95 5.50 27.48
C GLY A 2 -3.97 4.20 26.66
N GLN A 3 -5.14 3.81 26.13
CA GLN A 3 -5.22 2.68 25.20
C GLN A 3 -4.33 2.97 23.97
N PRO A 4 -3.61 1.95 23.46
CA PRO A 4 -2.84 2.13 22.22
C PRO A 4 -3.79 2.52 21.06
N PRO A 5 -3.32 3.38 20.16
CA PRO A 5 -4.14 3.78 19.03
C PRO A 5 -4.46 2.58 18.14
N LEU A 6 -5.70 2.53 17.63
CA LEU A 6 -6.17 1.48 16.74
C LEU A 6 -5.96 1.89 15.27
N ILE A 7 -5.60 0.92 14.45
CA ILE A 7 -5.49 1.06 12.99
C ILE A 7 -6.89 0.88 12.39
N ARG A 8 -7.34 1.83 11.59
CA ARG A 8 -8.56 1.70 10.83
C ARG A 8 -8.26 1.06 9.48
N VAL A 9 -8.50 -0.23 9.40
CA VAL A 9 -8.23 -1.06 8.22
C VAL A 9 -9.46 -1.12 7.33
N ALA A 10 -9.30 -0.74 6.06
CA ALA A 10 -10.36 -0.82 5.05
C ALA A 10 -10.42 -2.19 4.39
N ARG A 11 -9.25 -2.75 4.07
CA ARG A 11 -9.10 -4.04 3.38
C ARG A 11 -7.75 -4.66 3.73
N VAL A 12 -7.72 -5.98 3.76
CA VAL A 12 -6.48 -6.79 3.79
C VAL A 12 -6.50 -7.76 2.61
N VAL A 13 -5.33 -7.95 2.00
CA VAL A 13 -5.06 -9.06 1.09
C VAL A 13 -3.89 -9.84 1.69
N PRO A 14 -4.14 -11.08 2.16
CA PRO A 14 -3.14 -11.85 2.91
C PRO A 14 -1.88 -12.15 2.11
N GLU A 15 -2.03 -12.36 0.80
CA GLU A 15 -0.92 -12.66 -0.12
C GLU A 15 -1.19 -11.99 -1.47
N THR A 16 -0.24 -11.19 -1.94
CA THR A 16 -0.28 -10.56 -3.27
C THR A 16 1.14 -10.33 -3.78
N VAL A 17 1.34 -10.46 -5.09
CA VAL A 17 2.59 -10.09 -5.77
C VAL A 17 2.46 -8.78 -6.53
N ALA A 18 1.30 -8.13 -6.48
CA ALA A 18 1.02 -6.89 -7.21
C ALA A 18 1.35 -5.62 -6.44
N GLU A 19 1.51 -5.69 -5.12
CA GLU A 19 1.62 -4.51 -4.24
C GLU A 19 3.03 -4.31 -3.65
N GLY A 20 4.08 -4.62 -4.42
CA GLY A 20 5.46 -4.44 -4.00
C GLY A 20 6.37 -5.61 -4.35
N PRO A 21 7.67 -5.54 -3.98
CA PRO A 21 8.62 -6.61 -4.25
C PRO A 21 8.29 -7.87 -3.44
N GLY A 22 8.41 -9.04 -4.08
CA GLY A 22 8.11 -10.34 -3.51
C GLY A 22 6.60 -10.55 -3.25
N THR A 23 6.27 -11.51 -2.40
CA THR A 23 4.89 -11.72 -1.93
C THR A 23 4.62 -10.84 -0.71
N ARG A 24 3.51 -10.11 -0.71
CA ARG A 24 3.19 -9.09 0.29
C ARG A 24 1.88 -9.41 1.02
N PHE A 25 1.84 -9.12 2.31
CA PHE A 25 0.61 -8.91 3.04
C PHE A 25 0.22 -7.43 2.87
N ALA A 26 -0.83 -7.16 2.12
CA ALA A 26 -1.20 -5.79 1.76
C ALA A 26 -2.36 -5.28 2.63
N VAL A 27 -2.18 -4.09 3.22
CA VAL A 27 -3.11 -3.44 4.14
C VAL A 27 -3.54 -2.10 3.60
N TRP A 28 -4.79 -1.98 3.19
CA TRP A 28 -5.41 -0.69 2.86
C TRP A 28 -6.00 -0.07 4.11
N VAL A 29 -5.51 1.12 4.48
CA VAL A 29 -6.09 1.88 5.59
C VAL A 29 -7.27 2.73 5.13
N GLN A 30 -8.16 3.06 6.05
CA GLN A 30 -9.34 3.90 5.82
C GLN A 30 -9.10 5.32 6.31
N GLY A 31 -9.36 6.31 5.47
CA GLY A 31 -9.16 7.74 5.73
C GLY A 31 -8.00 8.30 4.92
N CYS A 32 -8.27 9.40 4.19
CA CYS A 32 -7.27 10.16 3.45
C CYS A 32 -7.75 11.60 3.27
N THR A 33 -6.98 12.57 3.72
CA THR A 33 -7.31 14.00 3.54
C THR A 33 -6.71 14.58 2.27
N ILE A 34 -5.75 13.89 1.63
CA ILE A 34 -5.08 14.36 0.40
C ILE A 34 -6.05 14.39 -0.78
N ARG A 35 -6.84 13.32 -0.98
CA ARG A 35 -7.94 13.25 -1.96
C ARG A 35 -7.51 13.62 -3.38
N CYS A 36 -6.47 12.98 -3.88
CA CYS A 36 -5.94 13.20 -5.23
C CYS A 36 -7.04 13.08 -6.29
N PRO A 37 -7.19 14.03 -7.22
CA PRO A 37 -8.07 13.86 -8.38
C PRO A 37 -7.70 12.59 -9.16
N GLY A 38 -8.70 11.78 -9.53
CA GLY A 38 -8.46 10.51 -10.24
C GLY A 38 -7.91 9.37 -9.38
N CYS A 39 -7.91 9.49 -8.05
CA CYS A 39 -7.44 8.44 -7.14
C CYS A 39 -8.12 7.09 -7.43
N PHE A 40 -7.33 6.01 -7.43
CA PHE A 40 -7.83 4.65 -7.66
C PHE A 40 -8.74 4.13 -6.53
N ASN A 41 -8.61 4.69 -5.32
CA ASN A 41 -9.30 4.23 -4.13
C ASN A 41 -10.10 5.35 -3.43
N PRO A 42 -10.99 6.09 -4.13
CA PRO A 42 -11.73 7.20 -3.54
C PRO A 42 -12.67 6.77 -2.41
N GLN A 43 -13.07 5.49 -2.38
CA GLN A 43 -13.87 4.90 -1.29
C GLN A 43 -13.15 4.90 0.06
N TYR A 44 -11.80 5.04 0.08
CA TYR A 44 -11.00 5.09 1.29
C TYR A 44 -10.70 6.51 1.78
N TRP A 45 -11.24 7.57 1.14
CA TRP A 45 -11.06 8.94 1.60
C TRP A 45 -11.78 9.24 2.91
N THR A 46 -12.97 8.67 3.09
CA THR A 46 -13.73 8.86 4.33
C THR A 46 -13.06 8.18 5.51
N SER A 47 -13.10 8.80 6.69
CA SER A 47 -12.69 8.17 7.95
C SER A 47 -13.75 7.23 8.54
N ARG A 48 -14.91 7.07 7.86
CA ARG A 48 -15.98 6.17 8.28
C ARG A 48 -15.82 4.81 7.61
N GLY A 49 -16.21 3.75 8.30
CA GLY A 49 -16.06 2.37 7.82
C GLY A 49 -14.75 1.74 8.23
N GLY A 50 -14.42 0.62 7.62
CA GLY A 50 -13.27 -0.20 8.00
C GLY A 50 -13.43 -0.87 9.38
N THR A 51 -12.46 -1.71 9.71
CA THR A 51 -12.36 -2.40 11.01
C THR A 51 -11.26 -1.74 11.84
N LEU A 52 -11.49 -1.58 13.14
CA LEU A 52 -10.48 -1.09 14.06
C LEU A 52 -9.72 -2.28 14.64
N LEU A 53 -8.41 -2.34 14.40
CA LEU A 53 -7.52 -3.38 14.87
C LEU A 53 -6.34 -2.75 15.63
N SER A 54 -5.90 -3.40 16.69
CA SER A 54 -4.63 -3.09 17.31
C SER A 54 -3.47 -3.57 16.42
N ALA A 55 -2.28 -3.06 16.65
CA ALA A 55 -1.07 -3.52 15.96
C ALA A 55 -0.84 -5.03 16.12
N ALA A 56 -1.14 -5.59 17.30
CA ALA A 56 -0.97 -7.01 17.58
C ALA A 56 -2.01 -7.88 16.85
N GLU A 57 -3.29 -7.45 16.81
CA GLU A 57 -4.33 -8.16 16.08
C GLU A 57 -4.03 -8.20 14.58
N LEU A 58 -3.68 -7.06 13.98
CA LEU A 58 -3.32 -7.01 12.56
C LEU A 58 -2.05 -7.83 12.26
N PHE A 59 -1.06 -7.83 13.16
CA PHE A 59 0.15 -8.63 13.01
C PHE A 59 -0.14 -10.13 13.05
N ALA A 60 -1.10 -10.58 13.85
CA ALA A 60 -1.51 -11.98 13.94
C ALA A 60 -2.17 -12.51 12.64
N GLU A 61 -2.67 -11.62 11.78
CA GLU A 61 -3.26 -11.99 10.48
C GLU A 61 -2.20 -12.29 9.40
N ILE A 62 -0.91 -11.95 9.63
CA ILE A 62 0.15 -12.11 8.62
C ILE A 62 0.54 -13.58 8.47
N PRO A 63 0.48 -14.16 7.25
CA PRO A 63 1.00 -15.51 6.96
C PRO A 63 2.54 -15.49 6.83
N GLN A 64 3.24 -15.32 7.96
CA GLN A 64 4.67 -14.98 8.04
C GLN A 64 5.62 -15.88 7.25
N GLN A 65 5.23 -17.15 7.01
CA GLN A 65 6.06 -18.09 6.23
C GLN A 65 5.84 -17.99 4.72
N GLN A 66 4.85 -17.21 4.27
CA GLN A 66 4.42 -17.12 2.88
C GLN A 66 4.73 -15.76 2.26
N VAL A 67 4.97 -14.73 3.09
CA VAL A 67 5.20 -13.36 2.62
C VAL A 67 6.61 -12.87 2.94
N GLU A 68 7.16 -12.05 2.04
CA GLU A 68 8.43 -11.35 2.24
C GLU A 68 8.25 -10.14 3.16
N GLY A 69 7.07 -9.56 3.18
CA GLY A 69 6.80 -8.40 4.01
C GLY A 69 5.37 -7.86 3.87
N VAL A 70 5.19 -6.67 4.42
CA VAL A 70 3.91 -5.97 4.46
C VAL A 70 3.96 -4.74 3.58
N THR A 71 2.85 -4.44 2.90
CA THR A 71 2.65 -3.18 2.19
C THR A 71 1.51 -2.39 2.82
N LEU A 72 1.78 -1.15 3.20
CA LEU A 72 0.83 -0.19 3.74
C LEU A 72 0.37 0.75 2.64
N LEU A 73 -0.93 0.78 2.37
CA LEU A 73 -1.53 1.59 1.31
C LEU A 73 -3.01 1.88 1.61
N GLY A 74 -3.78 2.33 0.60
CA GLY A 74 -5.23 2.51 0.70
C GLY A 74 -5.65 3.96 0.82
N GLY A 75 -6.09 4.44 2.01
CA GLY A 75 -6.22 5.86 2.33
C GLY A 75 -4.85 6.52 2.43
N GLU A 76 -4.51 7.10 3.59
CA GLU A 76 -3.18 7.68 3.82
C GLU A 76 -2.56 7.05 5.07
N PRO A 77 -1.54 6.17 4.91
CA PRO A 77 -0.90 5.51 6.05
C PRO A 77 -0.29 6.48 7.06
N PHE A 78 0.32 7.58 6.61
CA PHE A 78 0.96 8.54 7.52
C PHE A 78 -0.04 9.41 8.30
N GLU A 79 -1.32 9.41 7.95
CA GLU A 79 -2.38 9.96 8.82
C GLU A 79 -2.75 9.02 9.97
N GLN A 80 -2.33 7.76 9.90
CA GLN A 80 -2.47 6.77 10.97
C GLN A 80 -1.10 6.33 11.54
N ALA A 81 -0.06 7.13 11.37
CA ALA A 81 1.31 6.79 11.74
C ALA A 81 1.43 6.33 13.20
N ALA A 82 0.70 6.96 14.14
CA ALA A 82 0.73 6.59 15.55
C ALA A 82 0.28 5.14 15.82
N ALA A 83 -0.66 4.62 15.02
CA ALA A 83 -1.14 3.25 15.13
C ALA A 83 -0.31 2.27 14.28
N LEU A 84 0.16 2.72 13.11
CA LEU A 84 0.91 1.90 12.17
C LEU A 84 2.38 1.71 12.55
N ALA A 85 3.03 2.67 13.21
CA ALA A 85 4.44 2.54 13.59
C ALA A 85 4.69 1.34 14.54
N PRO A 86 3.89 1.09 15.58
CA PRO A 86 4.00 -0.14 16.38
C PRO A 86 3.81 -1.41 15.55
N PHE A 87 2.86 -1.44 14.63
CA PHE A 87 2.63 -2.57 13.74
C PHE A 87 3.84 -2.82 12.82
N ALA A 88 4.35 -1.77 12.16
CA ALA A 88 5.52 -1.87 11.28
C ALA A 88 6.77 -2.38 12.03
N ARG A 89 6.94 -1.98 13.29
CA ARG A 89 8.03 -2.50 14.14
C ARG A 89 7.87 -3.99 14.45
N LEU A 90 6.65 -4.47 14.72
CA LEU A 90 6.40 -5.91 14.89
C LEU A 90 6.76 -6.70 13.62
N VAL A 91 6.41 -6.16 12.45
CA VAL A 91 6.75 -6.74 11.14
C VAL A 91 8.28 -6.85 10.98
N GLN A 92 9.01 -5.78 11.26
CA GLN A 92 10.49 -5.78 11.18
C GLN A 92 11.12 -6.75 12.19
N GLN A 93 10.60 -6.82 13.41
CA GLN A 93 11.08 -7.74 14.45
C GLN A 93 10.89 -9.22 14.05
N ALA A 94 9.90 -9.51 13.23
CA ALA A 94 9.69 -10.84 12.63
C ALA A 94 10.60 -11.11 11.41
N GLY A 95 11.50 -10.17 11.04
CA GLY A 95 12.39 -10.30 9.89
C GLY A 95 11.73 -9.95 8.55
N LEU A 96 10.46 -9.56 8.56
CA LEU A 96 9.70 -9.15 7.38
C LEU A 96 10.00 -7.71 7.00
N SER A 97 9.83 -7.37 5.73
CA SER A 97 10.00 -6.00 5.23
C SER A 97 8.72 -5.17 5.34
N VAL A 98 8.88 -3.85 5.40
CA VAL A 98 7.78 -2.89 5.33
C VAL A 98 7.94 -1.99 4.12
N MET A 99 6.94 -1.98 3.25
CA MET A 99 6.76 -1.00 2.19
C MET A 99 5.57 -0.10 2.52
N SER A 100 5.66 1.18 2.23
CA SER A 100 4.54 2.10 2.42
C SER A 100 4.35 3.00 1.21
N PHE A 101 3.10 3.22 0.85
CA PHE A 101 2.70 4.29 -0.06
C PHE A 101 2.26 5.50 0.75
N THR A 102 2.45 6.69 0.20
CA THR A 102 1.94 7.93 0.77
C THR A 102 1.74 9.00 -0.31
N GLY A 103 0.72 9.80 -0.15
CA GLY A 103 0.55 10.98 -0.99
C GLY A 103 1.30 12.22 -0.49
N PHE A 104 1.98 12.14 0.68
CA PHE A 104 2.95 13.14 1.09
C PHE A 104 4.28 12.90 0.37
N THR A 105 5.07 13.96 0.14
CA THR A 105 6.47 13.78 -0.27
C THR A 105 7.34 13.41 0.93
N LEU A 106 8.44 12.68 0.70
CA LEU A 106 9.43 12.37 1.75
C LEU A 106 9.91 13.63 2.47
N GLN A 107 10.09 14.73 1.71
CA GLN A 107 10.44 16.03 2.31
C GLN A 107 9.38 16.52 3.29
N GLN A 108 8.09 16.43 2.96
CA GLN A 108 7.00 16.80 3.88
C GLN A 108 6.97 15.92 5.13
N LEU A 109 7.20 14.61 4.97
CA LEU A 109 7.27 13.68 6.11
C LEU A 109 8.46 14.02 7.03
N HIS A 110 9.63 14.32 6.48
CA HIS A 110 10.76 14.79 7.28
C HIS A 110 10.49 16.11 7.99
N GLN A 111 9.82 17.05 7.33
CA GLN A 111 9.40 18.31 7.97
C GLN A 111 8.45 18.07 9.14
N ARG A 112 7.45 17.20 8.97
CA ARG A 112 6.54 16.80 10.06
C ARG A 112 7.29 16.20 11.25
N ALA A 113 8.20 15.26 10.98
CA ALA A 113 9.05 14.65 12.00
C ALA A 113 9.91 15.70 12.74
N ALA A 114 10.52 16.64 12.01
CA ALA A 114 11.38 17.67 12.56
C ALA A 114 10.65 18.66 13.49
N VAL A 115 9.35 18.90 13.28
CA VAL A 115 8.53 19.76 14.15
C VAL A 115 7.82 19.01 15.28
N GLY A 116 8.20 17.74 15.52
CA GLY A 116 7.76 16.97 16.69
C GLY A 116 6.68 15.91 16.42
N ASP A 117 6.32 15.62 15.16
CA ASP A 117 5.49 14.47 14.82
C ASP A 117 6.31 13.17 14.94
N THR A 118 6.45 12.71 16.18
CA THR A 118 7.21 11.50 16.50
C THR A 118 6.62 10.25 15.87
N ALA A 119 5.31 10.21 15.64
CA ALA A 119 4.64 9.07 15.01
C ALA A 119 5.07 8.93 13.54
N THR A 120 5.09 10.04 12.80
CA THR A 120 5.62 10.07 11.43
C THR A 120 7.09 9.63 11.39
N ALA A 121 7.94 10.13 12.30
CA ALA A 121 9.33 9.71 12.38
C ALA A 121 9.47 8.19 12.62
N GLN A 122 8.71 7.64 13.56
CA GLN A 122 8.74 6.22 13.91
C GLN A 122 8.23 5.31 12.77
N LEU A 123 7.24 5.75 12.00
CA LEU A 123 6.76 4.99 10.84
C LEU A 123 7.79 5.02 9.69
N LEU A 124 8.44 6.17 9.44
CA LEU A 124 9.56 6.27 8.50
C LEU A 124 10.71 5.33 8.86
N GLU A 125 11.13 5.33 10.13
CA GLU A 125 12.18 4.44 10.64
C GLU A 125 11.84 2.95 10.46
N ALA A 126 10.55 2.61 10.53
CA ALA A 126 10.06 1.25 10.37
C ALA A 126 9.67 0.90 8.92
N THR A 127 10.01 1.75 7.95
CA THR A 127 9.73 1.52 6.52
C THR A 127 11.02 1.24 5.76
N ASP A 128 11.06 0.15 4.98
CA ASP A 128 12.21 -0.22 4.16
C ASP A 128 12.16 0.44 2.78
N LEU A 129 10.97 0.48 2.17
CA LEU A 129 10.70 1.06 0.86
C LEU A 129 9.51 2.01 0.96
N LEU A 130 9.71 3.26 0.59
CA LEU A 130 8.65 4.27 0.53
C LEU A 130 8.38 4.66 -0.92
N ILE A 131 7.10 4.65 -1.31
CA ILE A 131 6.61 5.29 -2.52
C ILE A 131 5.90 6.56 -2.09
N ASP A 132 6.42 7.71 -2.50
CA ASP A 132 5.96 9.01 -2.05
C ASP A 132 5.35 9.86 -3.17
N GLY A 133 4.58 10.87 -2.79
CA GLY A 133 3.98 11.85 -3.68
C GLY A 133 2.53 11.58 -4.04
N PRO A 134 1.73 12.64 -4.20
CA PRO A 134 0.33 12.52 -4.57
C PRO A 134 0.18 11.98 -5.99
N PHE A 135 -0.91 11.27 -6.25
CA PHE A 135 -1.25 10.88 -7.63
C PHE A 135 -1.62 12.13 -8.45
N VAL A 136 -1.04 12.24 -9.64
CA VAL A 136 -1.30 13.32 -10.62
C VAL A 136 -1.78 12.68 -11.92
N GLN A 137 -3.07 12.84 -12.20
CA GLN A 137 -3.74 12.18 -13.34
C GLN A 137 -3.14 12.57 -14.69
N GLU A 138 -2.64 13.79 -14.82
CA GLU A 138 -2.01 14.32 -16.04
C GLU A 138 -0.60 13.76 -16.28
N GLU A 139 -0.04 13.07 -15.28
CA GLU A 139 1.33 12.54 -15.31
C GLU A 139 1.38 11.02 -15.18
N LEU A 140 0.45 10.29 -15.81
CA LEU A 140 0.41 8.83 -15.73
C LEU A 140 1.77 8.20 -16.04
N ASP A 141 2.12 7.20 -15.23
CA ASP A 141 3.31 6.36 -15.43
C ASP A 141 2.89 4.93 -15.80
N HIS A 142 3.32 4.48 -16.95
CA HIS A 142 3.07 3.13 -17.46
C HIS A 142 4.35 2.28 -17.54
N VAL A 143 5.45 2.77 -16.95
CA VAL A 143 6.78 2.14 -17.05
C VAL A 143 7.26 1.59 -15.72
N ARG A 144 7.08 2.35 -14.64
CA ARG A 144 7.55 1.95 -13.33
C ARG A 144 6.44 1.20 -12.59
N PRO A 145 6.76 0.08 -11.89
CA PRO A 145 5.76 -0.69 -11.14
C PRO A 145 5.23 0.11 -9.95
N TRP A 146 4.04 -0.21 -9.51
CA TRP A 146 3.41 0.26 -8.27
C TRP A 146 3.07 1.75 -8.19
N VAL A 147 3.54 2.58 -9.10
CA VAL A 147 3.22 4.02 -9.16
C VAL A 147 2.14 4.31 -10.18
N GLY A 148 1.29 5.29 -9.91
CA GLY A 148 0.26 5.75 -10.83
C GLY A 148 0.70 6.95 -11.67
N SER A 149 1.69 7.72 -11.20
CA SER A 149 2.13 8.94 -11.89
C SER A 149 3.63 9.21 -11.75
N ARG A 150 4.19 9.93 -12.73
CA ARG A 150 5.65 10.13 -12.88
C ARG A 150 6.28 10.96 -11.77
N ASN A 151 5.52 11.81 -11.10
CA ASN A 151 5.96 12.61 -9.97
C ASN A 151 6.23 11.78 -8.70
N GLN A 152 5.69 10.54 -8.63
CA GLN A 152 5.90 9.67 -7.47
C GLN A 152 7.33 9.15 -7.43
N GLY A 153 7.94 9.14 -6.24
CA GLY A 153 9.33 8.75 -6.00
C GLY A 153 9.44 7.40 -5.31
N PHE A 154 10.61 6.76 -5.48
CA PHE A 154 11.00 5.53 -4.80
C PHE A 154 12.15 5.83 -3.85
N HIS A 155 11.98 5.53 -2.57
CA HIS A 155 12.98 5.77 -1.53
C HIS A 155 13.28 4.49 -0.76
N THR A 156 14.47 3.96 -0.94
CA THR A 156 14.98 2.85 -0.12
C THR A 156 15.51 3.44 1.18
N LEU A 157 14.71 3.36 2.25
CA LEU A 157 15.05 3.95 3.55
C LEU A 157 16.01 3.07 4.36
N THR A 158 16.10 1.77 4.02
CA THR A 158 17.06 0.82 4.58
C THR A 158 17.86 0.12 3.47
N PRO A 159 18.94 -0.61 3.79
CA PRO A 159 19.72 -1.37 2.80
C PRO A 159 18.92 -2.47 2.10
N ARG A 160 17.77 -2.89 2.62
CA ARG A 160 17.05 -4.09 2.17
C ARG A 160 16.73 -4.08 0.68
N TYR A 161 16.33 -2.93 0.13
CA TYR A 161 15.93 -2.78 -1.26
C TYR A 161 16.88 -1.90 -2.10
N GLN A 162 18.09 -1.61 -1.59
CA GLN A 162 19.09 -0.81 -2.33
C GLN A 162 19.47 -1.44 -3.66
N HIS A 163 19.44 -2.78 -3.76
CA HIS A 163 19.74 -3.51 -4.99
C HIS A 163 18.73 -3.26 -6.12
N LEU A 164 17.54 -2.73 -5.81
CA LEU A 164 16.53 -2.37 -6.79
C LEU A 164 16.66 -0.92 -7.30
N GLN A 165 17.52 -0.11 -6.69
CA GLN A 165 17.72 1.28 -7.14
C GLN A 165 18.24 1.33 -8.57
N GLY A 166 17.55 2.12 -9.41
CA GLY A 166 17.89 2.28 -10.82
C GLY A 166 17.32 1.22 -11.77
N SER A 167 16.72 0.15 -11.24
CA SER A 167 16.12 -0.93 -12.04
C SER A 167 14.60 -1.04 -11.89
N TRP A 168 13.94 -0.02 -11.37
CA TRP A 168 12.47 -0.04 -11.17
C TRP A 168 11.71 -0.31 -12.47
N SER A 169 12.15 0.25 -13.61
CA SER A 169 11.55 0.02 -14.92
C SER A 169 11.74 -1.40 -15.47
N GLU A 170 12.64 -2.18 -14.89
CA GLU A 170 12.88 -3.58 -15.25
C GLU A 170 11.99 -4.53 -14.43
N THR A 171 11.37 -4.03 -13.36
CA THR A 171 10.45 -4.80 -12.55
C THR A 171 9.08 -4.80 -13.22
N PRO A 172 8.55 -5.96 -13.61
CA PRO A 172 7.25 -6.00 -14.29
C PRO A 172 6.15 -5.58 -13.33
N ASP A 173 5.28 -4.70 -13.80
CA ASP A 173 4.02 -4.43 -13.11
C ASP A 173 3.12 -5.67 -13.17
N ARG A 174 2.29 -5.86 -12.16
CA ARG A 174 1.46 -7.05 -12.02
C ARG A 174 0.02 -6.70 -11.73
N LEU A 175 -0.86 -7.43 -12.40
CA LEU A 175 -2.28 -7.44 -12.13
C LEU A 175 -2.67 -8.81 -11.61
N GLU A 176 -3.23 -8.85 -10.41
CA GLU A 176 -3.79 -10.07 -9.84
C GLU A 176 -5.31 -10.02 -9.88
N ILE A 177 -5.91 -11.11 -10.38
CA ILE A 177 -7.35 -11.29 -10.41
C ILE A 177 -7.69 -12.51 -9.58
N THR A 178 -8.42 -12.28 -8.50
CA THR A 178 -8.91 -13.34 -7.63
C THR A 178 -10.41 -13.53 -7.85
N VAL A 179 -10.82 -14.76 -8.17
CA VAL A 179 -12.23 -15.12 -8.28
C VAL A 179 -12.59 -15.99 -7.08
N ALA A 180 -13.45 -15.49 -6.21
CA ALA A 180 -13.95 -16.24 -5.06
C ALA A 180 -14.97 -17.30 -5.49
N THR A 181 -15.16 -18.33 -4.67
CA THR A 181 -16.11 -19.43 -4.93
C THR A 181 -17.57 -18.95 -5.03
N ASP A 182 -17.90 -17.79 -4.46
CA ASP A 182 -19.21 -17.14 -4.58
C ASP A 182 -19.34 -16.25 -5.84
N GLY A 183 -18.31 -16.24 -6.70
CA GLY A 183 -18.28 -15.49 -7.95
C GLY A 183 -17.87 -14.02 -7.81
N ARG A 184 -17.48 -13.55 -6.61
CA ARG A 184 -16.89 -12.22 -6.45
C ARG A 184 -15.51 -12.18 -7.10
N VAL A 185 -15.25 -11.09 -7.83
CA VAL A 185 -13.95 -10.83 -8.46
C VAL A 185 -13.27 -9.69 -7.72
N ALA A 186 -12.02 -9.90 -7.32
CA ALA A 186 -11.17 -8.86 -6.79
C ALA A 186 -9.98 -8.66 -7.74
N VAL A 187 -9.64 -7.40 -7.97
CA VAL A 187 -8.49 -7.02 -8.79
C VAL A 187 -7.51 -6.25 -7.91
N ASN A 188 -6.24 -6.61 -7.97
CA ASN A 188 -5.13 -5.99 -7.28
C ASN A 188 -4.03 -5.62 -8.27
N GLY A 189 -3.32 -4.53 -8.00
CA GLY A 189 -2.31 -4.00 -8.90
C GLY A 189 -2.88 -2.95 -9.84
N TRP A 190 -2.14 -2.65 -10.89
CA TRP A 190 -2.48 -1.60 -11.84
C TRP A 190 -2.66 -2.15 -13.26
N ALA A 191 -3.70 -1.70 -13.93
CA ALA A 191 -3.87 -1.83 -15.37
C ALA A 191 -4.63 -0.61 -15.90
N ASP A 192 -4.44 -0.27 -17.15
CA ASP A 192 -5.25 0.77 -17.77
C ASP A 192 -6.72 0.31 -17.90
N VAL A 193 -7.62 1.30 -18.01
CA VAL A 193 -9.07 1.04 -18.06
C VAL A 193 -9.45 0.19 -19.27
N GLU A 194 -8.77 0.39 -20.41
CA GLU A 194 -9.07 -0.34 -21.65
C GLU A 194 -8.69 -1.83 -21.51
N ALA A 195 -7.54 -2.13 -20.88
CA ALA A 195 -7.13 -3.50 -20.60
C ALA A 195 -8.08 -4.19 -19.62
N LEU A 196 -8.54 -3.49 -18.59
CA LEU A 196 -9.53 -4.01 -17.63
C LEU A 196 -10.89 -4.24 -18.29
N ASP A 197 -11.37 -3.32 -19.12
CA ASP A 197 -12.64 -3.47 -19.83
C ASP A 197 -12.60 -4.64 -20.83
N ALA A 198 -11.49 -4.81 -21.58
CA ALA A 198 -11.29 -5.93 -22.47
C ALA A 198 -11.32 -7.26 -21.70
N LEU A 199 -10.61 -7.35 -20.58
CA LEU A 199 -10.57 -8.53 -19.73
C LEU A 199 -11.97 -8.88 -19.18
N PHE A 200 -12.70 -7.91 -18.65
CA PHE A 200 -14.06 -8.14 -18.13
C PHE A 200 -15.06 -8.49 -19.25
N ALA A 201 -14.87 -7.97 -20.46
CA ALA A 201 -15.69 -8.36 -21.62
C ALA A 201 -15.46 -9.83 -21.99
N GLU A 202 -14.21 -10.31 -21.98
CA GLU A 202 -13.90 -11.72 -22.21
C GLU A 202 -14.49 -12.63 -21.11
N MET A 203 -14.33 -12.25 -19.83
CA MET A 203 -14.89 -13.01 -18.70
C MET A 203 -16.42 -13.15 -18.78
N ARG A 204 -17.15 -12.16 -19.32
CA ARG A 204 -18.61 -12.25 -19.53
C ARG A 204 -18.97 -13.26 -20.61
N ARG A 205 -18.20 -13.34 -21.70
CA ARG A 205 -18.43 -14.30 -22.79
C ARG A 205 -18.32 -15.75 -22.32
N PHE A 206 -17.42 -16.04 -21.38
CA PHE A 206 -17.29 -17.38 -20.78
C PHE A 206 -18.45 -17.80 -19.87
N LYS A 207 -19.28 -16.87 -19.40
CA LYS A 207 -20.47 -17.18 -18.60
C LYS A 207 -21.70 -17.49 -19.42
N GLU A 208 -21.75 -17.14 -20.70
CA GLU A 208 -22.89 -17.27 -21.60
C GLU A 208 -22.76 -18.48 -22.58
N GLY A 209 -21.69 -19.23 -22.52
CA GLY A 209 -21.41 -20.46 -23.26
C GLY A 209 -21.32 -21.67 -22.31
#